data_d19d227d44a2afa24a7fd122a63369a0
#
_entry.id   d19d227d44a2afa24a7fd122a63369a0
#
_cell.length_a   1.000
_cell.length_b   1.000
_cell.length_c   1.000
_cell.angle_alpha   90.00
_cell.angle_beta   90.00
_cell.angle_gamma   90.00
#
_symmetry.space_group_name_H-M   'P 1'
#
loop_
_entity.id
_entity.type
_entity.pdbx_description
1 polymer ?
#
loop_
_entity_poly.entity_id
_entity_poly.type
_entity_poly.pdbx_seq_one_letter_code
_entity_poly.pdbx_strand_id
1 'polypeptide(L)'
;MLRLHEIRLPLDHPPEALQEALAERLGAPAQGYTIVRRGYDARNPRRIMLSYTLDVEVADEAALLARGGSMVRAAPDMRYRFVAQAPKELEERPIVVGTGPCGLFAALILAQSGFRPIILDRGKQVRERTKDTWDLWRRGILHPESNVQFGEGGAGTFSDGKLHSQIRDPFHFGRKALEEFVKAGAPEEILYVSKPHIGTFRLVQMVEAMRETIEGLGGEYRFGQRVDGLEIESGARRVSGVILHTGERIASRHVVLAIGHSARDTFERLHANGVAMTAKPFSIGVRIEHPQSLIDAQRFGPHAGHPLLGAADYRLVHHAAIGRSVYSFCMCPGGTVVAAASEPGRLVTNGMSQYSRNERNANAGIVVGITPEDYPGGPLAGIAFQRHWEERAFEAGGGTYAAPAQRVGDFLEGRPSTHLGEVVPSYRPGVTPADLSTCLPDFAVAAIREALPAFDRDLPGFSLADAVMTGVETRTSSPLRIERGEDCQSVNVKGLFPAGEGAGYAGGILSAAVDGIRVAEAVALAMTDGGPVRSSGQHGETPLY
;
A
#
# COMPACT_ATOMS: atom_id res chain seq x y z
N MET A 1 10.74 -6.65 -30.98
CA MET A 1 9.93 -7.62 -30.18
C MET A 1 8.45 -7.28 -30.25
N LEU A 2 7.62 -8.29 -30.29
CA LEU A 2 6.16 -8.16 -30.27
C LEU A 2 5.61 -8.57 -28.91
N ARG A 3 4.62 -7.85 -28.39
CA ARG A 3 3.88 -8.22 -27.20
C ARG A 3 2.60 -8.93 -27.58
N LEU A 4 2.48 -10.16 -27.12
CA LEU A 4 1.30 -11.01 -27.28
C LEU A 4 0.52 -11.06 -25.97
N HIS A 5 -0.80 -10.82 -26.04
CA HIS A 5 -1.69 -10.85 -24.91
C HIS A 5 -2.59 -12.07 -24.93
N GLU A 6 -3.05 -12.49 -23.74
CA GLU A 6 -4.07 -13.54 -23.54
C GLU A 6 -3.71 -14.90 -24.17
N ILE A 7 -2.46 -15.34 -24.05
CA ILE A 7 -2.14 -16.74 -24.29
C ILE A 7 -2.65 -17.53 -23.09
N ARG A 8 -3.68 -18.36 -23.32
CA ARG A 8 -4.38 -19.10 -22.25
C ARG A 8 -4.04 -20.59 -22.33
N LEU A 9 -3.59 -21.15 -21.22
CA LEU A 9 -3.25 -22.56 -21.08
C LEU A 9 -3.91 -23.16 -19.84
N PRO A 10 -4.20 -24.47 -19.82
CA PRO A 10 -4.65 -25.17 -18.62
C PRO A 10 -3.69 -24.96 -17.45
N LEU A 11 -4.18 -25.07 -16.21
CA LEU A 11 -3.37 -24.87 -15.00
C LEU A 11 -2.15 -25.80 -14.98
N ASP A 12 -2.33 -27.06 -15.36
CA ASP A 12 -1.30 -28.12 -15.35
C ASP A 12 -0.67 -28.34 -16.74
N HIS A 13 -0.56 -27.29 -17.56
CA HIS A 13 0.08 -27.44 -18.88
C HIS A 13 1.57 -27.79 -18.75
N PRO A 14 2.13 -28.60 -19.65
CA PRO A 14 3.56 -28.85 -19.69
C PRO A 14 4.32 -27.59 -20.15
N PRO A 15 5.62 -27.48 -19.84
CA PRO A 15 6.43 -26.30 -20.21
C PRO A 15 6.41 -25.97 -21.71
N GLU A 16 6.37 -27.00 -22.56
CA GLU A 16 6.40 -26.89 -24.02
C GLU A 16 5.12 -26.27 -24.60
N ALA A 17 3.99 -26.43 -23.92
CA ALA A 17 2.68 -25.93 -24.39
C ALA A 17 2.66 -24.42 -24.63
N LEU A 18 3.48 -23.66 -23.91
CA LEU A 18 3.58 -22.22 -24.12
C LEU A 18 4.23 -21.88 -25.47
N GLN A 19 5.27 -22.64 -25.86
CA GLN A 19 5.97 -22.48 -27.13
C GLN A 19 5.09 -22.93 -28.30
N GLU A 20 4.33 -24.01 -28.15
CA GLU A 20 3.37 -24.48 -29.13
C GLU A 20 2.24 -23.46 -29.34
N ALA A 21 1.65 -22.93 -28.27
CA ALA A 21 0.62 -21.89 -28.36
C ALA A 21 1.13 -20.59 -29.01
N LEU A 22 2.40 -20.25 -28.80
CA LEU A 22 3.05 -19.13 -29.49
C LEU A 22 3.18 -19.39 -30.99
N ALA A 23 3.69 -20.57 -31.38
CA ALA A 23 3.85 -20.95 -32.77
C ALA A 23 2.50 -20.97 -33.53
N GLU A 24 1.45 -21.51 -32.90
CA GLU A 24 0.09 -21.47 -33.43
C GLU A 24 -0.41 -20.04 -33.63
N ARG A 25 -0.23 -19.19 -32.62
CA ARG A 25 -0.69 -17.77 -32.66
C ARG A 25 0.04 -16.93 -33.71
N LEU A 26 1.33 -17.17 -33.89
CA LEU A 26 2.18 -16.43 -34.83
C LEU A 26 2.12 -17.00 -36.26
N GLY A 27 1.74 -18.27 -36.40
CA GLY A 27 1.84 -19.03 -37.65
C GLY A 27 3.28 -19.37 -38.03
N ALA A 28 4.24 -19.20 -37.10
CA ALA A 28 5.66 -19.52 -37.24
C ALA A 28 6.29 -19.73 -35.85
N PRO A 29 7.40 -20.48 -35.74
CA PRO A 29 8.13 -20.63 -34.48
C PRO A 29 8.65 -19.27 -33.97
N ALA A 30 8.52 -19.04 -32.67
CA ALA A 30 9.18 -17.92 -32.00
C ALA A 30 10.67 -18.21 -31.83
N GLN A 31 11.53 -17.20 -32.02
CA GLN A 31 12.98 -17.31 -31.80
C GLN A 31 13.33 -17.25 -30.29
N GLY A 32 12.53 -16.55 -29.52
CA GLY A 32 12.62 -16.43 -28.08
C GLY A 32 11.40 -15.74 -27.50
N TYR A 33 11.18 -15.86 -26.18
CA TYR A 33 10.14 -15.12 -25.50
C TYR A 33 10.50 -14.82 -24.04
N THR A 34 9.90 -13.75 -23.52
CA THR A 34 9.97 -13.37 -22.10
C THR A 34 8.55 -13.25 -21.54
N ILE A 35 8.31 -13.83 -20.36
CA ILE A 35 7.03 -13.68 -19.67
C ILE A 35 6.97 -12.28 -19.05
N VAL A 36 6.06 -11.45 -19.55
CA VAL A 36 5.80 -10.11 -19.03
C VAL A 36 4.74 -10.14 -17.92
N ARG A 37 3.74 -11.03 -18.10
CA ARG A 37 2.68 -11.22 -17.11
C ARG A 37 2.18 -12.65 -17.14
N ARG A 38 2.02 -13.21 -15.93
CA ARG A 38 1.32 -14.48 -15.69
C ARG A 38 0.22 -14.25 -14.66
N GLY A 39 -1.02 -14.52 -15.02
CA GLY A 39 -2.17 -14.52 -14.13
C GLY A 39 -2.96 -15.81 -14.26
N TYR A 40 -4.04 -15.92 -13.52
CA TYR A 40 -4.99 -17.03 -13.67
C TYR A 40 -6.42 -16.50 -13.80
N ASP A 41 -7.25 -17.26 -14.50
CA ASP A 41 -8.70 -17.06 -14.59
C ASP A 41 -9.40 -18.18 -13.81
N ALA A 42 -9.88 -17.84 -12.61
CA ALA A 42 -10.59 -18.75 -11.71
C ALA A 42 -12.10 -18.44 -11.62
N ARG A 43 -12.68 -17.77 -12.63
CA ARG A 43 -14.15 -17.54 -12.68
C ARG A 43 -14.94 -18.85 -12.71
N ASN A 44 -14.35 -19.89 -13.26
CA ASN A 44 -14.86 -21.25 -13.13
C ASN A 44 -13.88 -22.09 -12.31
N PRO A 45 -14.18 -22.38 -11.03
CA PRO A 45 -13.29 -23.15 -10.15
C PRO A 45 -12.97 -24.57 -10.64
N ARG A 46 -13.81 -25.13 -11.53
CA ARG A 46 -13.58 -26.47 -12.12
C ARG A 46 -12.66 -26.43 -13.34
N ARG A 47 -12.39 -25.23 -13.91
CA ARG A 47 -11.56 -25.06 -15.10
C ARG A 47 -10.74 -23.79 -14.98
N ILE A 48 -9.74 -23.82 -14.13
CA ILE A 48 -8.82 -22.69 -13.96
C ILE A 48 -7.82 -22.69 -15.11
N MET A 49 -7.62 -21.51 -15.71
CA MET A 49 -6.70 -21.30 -16.82
C MET A 49 -5.61 -20.31 -16.40
N LEU A 50 -4.37 -20.56 -16.77
CA LEU A 50 -3.30 -19.55 -16.73
C LEU A 50 -3.43 -18.62 -17.94
N SER A 51 -3.14 -17.35 -17.74
CA SER A 51 -3.16 -16.31 -18.78
C SER A 51 -1.81 -15.61 -18.80
N TYR A 52 -1.18 -15.59 -19.96
CA TYR A 52 0.15 -15.02 -20.18
C TYR A 52 0.09 -13.79 -21.07
N THR A 53 0.95 -12.82 -20.78
CA THR A 53 1.39 -11.78 -21.71
C THR A 53 2.88 -11.99 -21.92
N LEU A 54 3.31 -12.05 -23.18
CA LEU A 54 4.66 -12.42 -23.56
C LEU A 54 5.26 -11.37 -24.50
N ASP A 55 6.52 -11.04 -24.31
CA ASP A 55 7.33 -10.35 -25.32
C ASP A 55 8.09 -11.41 -26.13
N VAL A 56 7.94 -11.39 -27.44
CA VAL A 56 8.36 -12.46 -28.33
C VAL A 56 9.29 -11.92 -29.41
N GLU A 57 10.38 -12.63 -29.64
CA GLU A 57 11.30 -12.39 -30.75
C GLU A 57 10.85 -13.21 -31.97
N VAL A 58 10.69 -12.52 -33.10
CA VAL A 58 10.25 -13.12 -34.38
C VAL A 58 11.10 -12.58 -35.53
N ALA A 59 11.18 -13.36 -36.61
CA ALA A 59 11.99 -13.00 -37.77
C ALA A 59 11.44 -11.79 -38.55
N ASP A 60 10.11 -11.67 -38.65
CA ASP A 60 9.44 -10.58 -39.39
C ASP A 60 8.35 -9.93 -38.56
N GLU A 61 8.76 -8.96 -37.72
CA GLU A 61 7.84 -8.19 -36.88
C GLU A 61 6.86 -7.35 -37.72
N ALA A 62 7.31 -6.80 -38.83
CA ALA A 62 6.50 -5.92 -39.64
C ALA A 62 5.32 -6.63 -40.32
N ALA A 63 5.57 -7.83 -40.86
CA ALA A 63 4.53 -8.66 -41.46
C ALA A 63 3.48 -9.11 -40.42
N LEU A 64 3.92 -9.46 -39.21
CA LEU A 64 3.01 -9.86 -38.12
C LEU A 64 2.16 -8.71 -37.59
N LEU A 65 2.73 -7.50 -37.46
CA LEU A 65 1.99 -6.30 -37.09
C LEU A 65 0.97 -5.89 -38.18
N ALA A 66 1.35 -6.03 -39.48
CA ALA A 66 0.49 -5.70 -40.61
C ALA A 66 -0.69 -6.66 -40.77
N ARG A 67 -0.53 -7.95 -40.39
CA ARG A 67 -1.64 -8.92 -40.35
C ARG A 67 -2.73 -8.51 -39.39
N GLY A 68 -2.41 -7.66 -38.42
CA GLY A 68 -3.34 -7.11 -37.45
C GLY A 68 -3.87 -8.13 -36.45
N GLY A 69 -4.46 -7.61 -35.41
CA GLY A 69 -5.10 -8.38 -34.34
C GLY A 69 -4.94 -7.61 -33.05
N SER A 70 -6.03 -7.40 -32.31
CA SER A 70 -6.02 -6.61 -31.07
C SER A 70 -5.06 -7.16 -29.99
N MET A 71 -4.59 -8.38 -30.17
CA MET A 71 -3.79 -9.14 -29.21
C MET A 71 -2.27 -9.17 -29.53
N VAL A 72 -1.84 -8.55 -30.64
CA VAL A 72 -0.42 -8.44 -31.03
C VAL A 72 -0.06 -6.99 -31.21
N ARG A 73 0.94 -6.51 -30.47
CA ARG A 73 1.40 -5.12 -30.50
C ARG A 73 2.93 -5.08 -30.45
N ALA A 74 3.52 -3.95 -30.84
CA ALA A 74 4.93 -3.70 -30.54
C ALA A 74 5.15 -3.69 -29.02
N ALA A 75 6.21 -4.35 -28.56
CA ALA A 75 6.57 -4.32 -27.14
C ALA A 75 7.04 -2.90 -26.77
N PRO A 76 6.49 -2.28 -25.70
CA PRO A 76 6.90 -0.94 -25.27
C PRO A 76 8.31 -0.96 -24.69
N ASP A 77 9.06 0.13 -24.84
CA ASP A 77 10.30 0.33 -24.10
C ASP A 77 9.95 0.73 -22.64
N MET A 78 10.14 -0.19 -21.70
CA MET A 78 9.85 0.01 -20.27
C MET A 78 11.10 0.42 -19.47
N ARG A 79 12.24 0.70 -20.11
CA ARG A 79 13.47 1.09 -19.41
C ARG A 79 13.34 2.46 -18.78
N TYR A 80 13.68 2.54 -17.51
CA TYR A 80 13.73 3.82 -16.81
C TYR A 80 14.90 4.67 -17.31
N ARG A 81 14.65 5.95 -17.52
CA ARG A 81 15.67 6.94 -17.94
C ARG A 81 15.64 8.11 -16.97
N PHE A 82 16.79 8.40 -16.38
CA PHE A 82 16.94 9.54 -15.47
C PHE A 82 16.71 10.87 -16.23
N VAL A 83 15.98 11.79 -15.61
CA VAL A 83 15.62 13.09 -16.19
C VAL A 83 16.72 14.13 -15.99
N ALA A 84 17.50 14.01 -14.92
CA ALA A 84 18.60 14.91 -14.59
C ALA A 84 19.68 14.17 -13.79
N GLN A 85 20.88 14.74 -13.76
CA GLN A 85 22.01 14.32 -12.94
C GLN A 85 22.45 15.49 -12.07
N ALA A 86 22.90 15.22 -10.86
CA ALA A 86 23.41 16.24 -9.98
C ALA A 86 24.64 16.95 -10.59
N PRO A 87 24.79 18.26 -10.38
CA PRO A 87 26.00 18.97 -10.76
C PRO A 87 27.21 18.43 -9.99
N LYS A 88 28.43 18.59 -10.56
CA LYS A 88 29.67 18.11 -9.94
C LYS A 88 29.88 18.71 -8.54
N GLU A 89 29.56 19.98 -8.37
CA GLU A 89 29.55 20.70 -7.10
C GLU A 89 28.10 20.88 -6.68
N LEU A 90 27.65 20.05 -5.76
CA LEU A 90 26.31 20.12 -5.19
C LEU A 90 26.35 21.05 -3.98
N GLU A 91 25.83 22.25 -4.11
CA GLU A 91 25.80 23.26 -3.05
C GLU A 91 24.87 22.87 -1.90
N GLU A 92 23.78 22.17 -2.21
CA GLU A 92 22.70 21.83 -1.29
C GLU A 92 22.22 20.40 -1.50
N ARG A 93 21.95 19.68 -0.42
CA ARG A 93 21.42 18.32 -0.44
C ARG A 93 19.90 18.36 -0.25
N PRO A 94 19.09 17.64 -1.06
CA PRO A 94 17.66 17.55 -0.80
C PRO A 94 17.39 16.72 0.47
N ILE A 95 16.32 17.06 1.18
CA ILE A 95 15.86 16.31 2.36
C ILE A 95 14.66 15.46 1.99
N VAL A 96 14.67 14.19 2.46
CA VAL A 96 13.52 13.29 2.37
C VAL A 96 13.06 12.97 3.78
N VAL A 97 11.83 13.33 4.11
CA VAL A 97 11.21 13.09 5.43
C VAL A 97 10.30 11.87 5.35
N GLY A 98 10.68 10.79 6.04
CA GLY A 98 10.00 9.50 6.05
C GLY A 98 10.66 8.47 5.13
N THR A 99 10.77 7.23 5.63
CA THR A 99 11.42 6.09 4.96
C THR A 99 10.44 4.98 4.58
N GLY A 100 9.14 5.32 4.44
CA GLY A 100 8.16 4.44 3.82
C GLY A 100 8.44 4.26 2.32
N PRO A 101 7.66 3.45 1.58
CA PRO A 101 7.93 3.15 0.17
C PRO A 101 8.12 4.40 -0.70
N CYS A 102 7.36 5.46 -0.46
CA CYS A 102 7.50 6.72 -1.20
C CYS A 102 8.85 7.39 -0.93
N GLY A 103 9.21 7.61 0.35
CA GLY A 103 10.48 8.25 0.71
C GLY A 103 11.70 7.42 0.34
N LEU A 104 11.59 6.10 0.46
CA LEU A 104 12.64 5.16 0.05
C LEU A 104 12.94 5.27 -1.45
N PHE A 105 11.90 5.30 -2.31
CA PHE A 105 12.11 5.48 -3.75
C PHE A 105 12.50 6.89 -4.14
N ALA A 106 11.99 7.90 -3.45
CA ALA A 106 12.46 9.27 -3.65
C ALA A 106 13.96 9.39 -3.35
N ALA A 107 14.41 8.85 -2.21
CA ALA A 107 15.81 8.83 -1.83
C ALA A 107 16.69 8.01 -2.81
N LEU A 108 16.21 6.82 -3.24
CA LEU A 108 16.94 5.96 -4.16
C LEU A 108 17.18 6.65 -5.51
N ILE A 109 16.13 7.22 -6.13
CA ILE A 109 16.25 7.88 -7.42
C ILE A 109 17.16 9.12 -7.32
N LEU A 110 17.02 9.92 -6.26
CA LEU A 110 17.91 11.07 -6.02
C LEU A 110 19.35 10.63 -5.80
N ALA A 111 19.59 9.54 -5.06
CA ALA A 111 20.94 9.00 -4.87
C ALA A 111 21.54 8.44 -6.17
N GLN A 112 20.75 7.68 -6.94
CA GLN A 112 21.17 7.18 -8.28
C GLN A 112 21.47 8.31 -9.27
N SER A 113 20.85 9.47 -9.08
CA SER A 113 21.10 10.70 -9.88
C SER A 113 22.22 11.58 -9.30
N GLY A 114 22.89 11.16 -8.21
CA GLY A 114 24.04 11.84 -7.61
C GLY A 114 23.71 12.96 -6.61
N PHE A 115 22.43 13.19 -6.26
CA PHE A 115 22.01 14.31 -5.35
C PHE A 115 22.30 14.05 -3.88
N ARG A 116 22.71 12.85 -3.46
CA ARG A 116 23.12 12.51 -2.08
C ARG A 116 22.13 13.00 -1.01
N PRO A 117 20.84 12.55 -1.02
CA PRO A 117 19.81 13.07 -0.14
C PRO A 117 20.13 12.84 1.34
N ILE A 118 19.60 13.71 2.22
CA ILE A 118 19.51 13.49 3.67
C ILE A 118 18.14 12.92 3.96
N ILE A 119 18.10 11.73 4.57
CA ILE A 119 16.86 10.99 4.82
C ILE A 119 16.59 10.98 6.33
N LEU A 120 15.45 11.50 6.73
CA LEU A 120 15.04 11.65 8.14
C LEU A 120 13.85 10.74 8.43
N ASP A 121 13.95 9.92 9.48
CA ASP A 121 12.80 9.17 9.98
C ASP A 121 12.66 9.33 11.49
N ARG A 122 11.42 9.48 11.96
CA ARG A 122 11.12 9.60 13.38
C ARG A 122 11.37 8.30 14.15
N GLY A 123 11.18 7.17 13.48
CA GLY A 123 11.37 5.84 14.05
C GLY A 123 12.78 5.30 13.88
N LYS A 124 12.92 4.03 14.22
CA LYS A 124 14.19 3.31 14.23
C LYS A 124 14.43 2.54 12.92
N GLN A 125 15.66 2.03 12.77
CA GLN A 125 16.00 1.06 11.74
C GLN A 125 15.12 -0.18 11.86
N VAL A 126 14.86 -0.85 10.75
CA VAL A 126 13.82 -1.87 10.64
C VAL A 126 13.96 -3.03 11.64
N ARG A 127 15.17 -3.46 12.00
CA ARG A 127 15.36 -4.54 12.99
C ARG A 127 15.05 -4.10 14.42
N GLU A 128 15.44 -2.90 14.80
CA GLU A 128 15.09 -2.32 16.10
C GLU A 128 13.61 -2.02 16.19
N ARG A 129 13.06 -1.42 15.14
CA ARG A 129 11.64 -1.17 14.98
C ARG A 129 10.81 -2.46 15.08
N THR A 130 11.32 -3.57 14.53
CA THR A 130 10.66 -4.87 14.64
C THR A 130 10.52 -5.30 16.11
N LYS A 131 11.54 -5.06 16.95
CA LYS A 131 11.45 -5.34 18.40
C LYS A 131 10.37 -4.50 19.07
N ASP A 132 10.32 -3.19 18.78
CA ASP A 132 9.31 -2.27 19.32
C ASP A 132 7.90 -2.70 18.89
N THR A 133 7.73 -3.15 17.65
CA THR A 133 6.45 -3.68 17.14
C THR A 133 6.04 -4.96 17.86
N TRP A 134 7.01 -5.85 18.15
CA TRP A 134 6.75 -7.09 18.88
C TRP A 134 6.44 -6.84 20.36
N ASP A 135 6.95 -5.76 20.96
CA ASP A 135 6.55 -5.34 22.30
C ASP A 135 5.05 -5.01 22.35
N LEU A 136 4.54 -4.31 21.33
CA LEU A 136 3.10 -4.06 21.21
C LEU A 136 2.31 -5.38 21.05
N TRP A 137 2.75 -6.25 20.12
CA TRP A 137 2.00 -7.48 19.81
C TRP A 137 2.04 -8.55 20.89
N ARG A 138 3.09 -8.61 21.70
CA ARG A 138 3.27 -9.64 22.73
C ARG A 138 2.99 -9.15 24.13
N ARG A 139 3.22 -7.88 24.39
CA ARG A 139 3.22 -7.30 25.74
C ARG A 139 2.24 -6.11 25.90
N GLY A 140 1.62 -5.66 24.81
CA GLY A 140 0.78 -4.48 24.82
C GLY A 140 1.53 -3.17 25.12
N ILE A 141 2.83 -3.11 24.81
CA ILE A 141 3.66 -1.91 25.04
C ILE A 141 3.82 -1.17 23.73
N LEU A 142 3.23 0.02 23.61
CA LEU A 142 3.37 0.89 22.45
C LEU A 142 4.59 1.80 22.58
N HIS A 143 5.40 1.87 21.53
CA HIS A 143 6.45 2.86 21.33
C HIS A 143 5.94 3.92 20.34
N PRO A 144 5.56 5.14 20.76
CA PRO A 144 4.88 6.10 19.90
C PRO A 144 5.69 6.57 18.69
N GLU A 145 7.02 6.61 18.80
CA GLU A 145 7.90 7.04 17.70
C GLU A 145 8.40 5.88 16.82
N SER A 146 8.26 4.61 17.26
CA SER A 146 8.75 3.44 16.52
C SER A 146 7.78 2.26 16.67
N ASN A 147 7.03 1.95 15.63
CA ASN A 147 5.92 0.99 15.68
C ASN A 147 5.53 0.52 14.26
N VAL A 148 4.36 -0.06 14.06
CA VAL A 148 3.86 -0.50 12.75
C VAL A 148 3.76 0.65 11.73
N GLN A 149 3.53 1.88 12.18
CA GLN A 149 3.34 3.04 11.30
C GLN A 149 4.64 3.80 11.03
N PHE A 150 5.52 3.91 12.01
CA PHE A 150 6.72 4.75 11.98
C PHE A 150 8.01 3.95 12.05
N GLY A 151 9.00 4.40 11.28
CA GLY A 151 10.33 3.82 11.16
C GLY A 151 10.59 3.26 9.77
N GLU A 152 11.79 2.75 9.57
CA GLU A 152 12.32 2.30 8.29
C GLU A 152 11.39 1.31 7.56
N GLY A 153 11.09 1.60 6.30
CA GLY A 153 10.18 0.84 5.45
C GLY A 153 8.69 1.23 5.59
N GLY A 154 8.34 2.10 6.56
CA GLY A 154 6.97 2.58 6.78
C GLY A 154 5.96 1.46 7.13
N ALA A 155 4.67 1.76 7.07
CA ALA A 155 3.61 0.80 7.40
C ALA A 155 3.60 -0.44 6.49
N GLY A 156 4.14 -0.34 5.27
CA GLY A 156 4.24 -1.44 4.31
C GLY A 156 5.06 -2.63 4.80
N THR A 157 6.05 -2.42 5.67
CA THR A 157 6.94 -3.47 6.19
C THR A 157 6.19 -4.56 6.96
N PHE A 158 5.14 -4.19 7.69
CA PHE A 158 4.31 -5.11 8.48
C PHE A 158 2.96 -5.34 7.80
N SER A 159 2.97 -5.70 6.51
CA SER A 159 1.80 -5.99 5.70
C SER A 159 1.98 -7.29 4.90
N ASP A 160 1.03 -7.64 4.06
CA ASP A 160 1.18 -8.73 3.06
C ASP A 160 2.22 -8.40 1.97
N GLY A 161 2.62 -7.13 1.86
CA GLY A 161 3.59 -6.71 0.86
C GLY A 161 3.07 -6.79 -0.58
N LYS A 162 1.78 -6.50 -0.81
CA LYS A 162 1.18 -6.47 -2.15
C LYS A 162 1.84 -5.40 -3.02
N LEU A 163 2.21 -5.80 -4.23
CA LEU A 163 2.89 -4.95 -5.23
C LEU A 163 2.06 -4.73 -6.49
N HIS A 164 0.73 -4.88 -6.42
CA HIS A 164 -0.14 -4.54 -7.53
C HIS A 164 -0.93 -3.26 -7.23
N SER A 165 -1.12 -2.47 -8.26
CA SER A 165 -1.88 -1.22 -8.20
C SER A 165 -2.70 -1.05 -9.47
N GLN A 166 -3.79 -0.28 -9.39
CA GLN A 166 -4.62 0.10 -10.53
C GLN A 166 -4.29 1.51 -11.04
N ILE A 167 -3.22 2.13 -10.55
CA ILE A 167 -2.81 3.45 -11.00
C ILE A 167 -2.43 3.43 -12.49
N ARG A 168 -2.69 4.54 -13.18
CA ARG A 168 -2.19 4.76 -14.53
C ARG A 168 -0.70 5.08 -14.45
N ASP A 169 0.15 4.27 -15.10
CA ASP A 169 1.61 4.40 -15.09
C ASP A 169 2.19 4.41 -16.53
N PRO A 170 2.02 5.53 -17.27
CA PRO A 170 2.46 5.62 -18.65
C PRO A 170 3.99 5.65 -18.82
N PHE A 171 4.73 5.90 -17.75
CA PHE A 171 6.18 5.97 -17.73
C PHE A 171 6.86 4.71 -17.21
N HIS A 172 6.09 3.68 -16.89
CA HIS A 172 6.57 2.40 -16.37
C HIS A 172 7.40 2.53 -15.06
N PHE A 173 7.08 3.51 -14.21
CA PHE A 173 7.72 3.66 -12.91
C PHE A 173 7.48 2.45 -12.00
N GLY A 174 6.31 1.81 -12.12
CA GLY A 174 6.03 0.54 -11.43
C GLY A 174 7.00 -0.57 -11.83
N ARG A 175 7.39 -0.63 -13.12
CA ARG A 175 8.41 -1.58 -13.58
C ARG A 175 9.77 -1.28 -12.96
N LYS A 176 10.19 0.00 -12.95
CA LYS A 176 11.41 0.44 -12.26
C LYS A 176 11.39 0.06 -10.78
N ALA A 177 10.26 0.28 -10.09
CA ALA A 177 10.12 -0.06 -8.68
C ALA A 177 10.28 -1.58 -8.45
N LEU A 178 9.63 -2.42 -9.25
CA LEU A 178 9.76 -3.88 -9.13
C LEU A 178 11.19 -4.36 -9.41
N GLU A 179 11.88 -3.78 -10.39
CA GLU A 179 13.28 -4.09 -10.68
C GLU A 179 14.22 -3.74 -9.52
N GLU A 180 14.01 -2.59 -8.89
CA GLU A 180 14.80 -2.21 -7.71
C GLU A 180 14.50 -3.13 -6.51
N PHE A 181 13.27 -3.56 -6.32
CA PHE A 181 12.94 -4.57 -5.30
C PHE A 181 13.63 -5.90 -5.56
N VAL A 182 13.69 -6.36 -6.82
CA VAL A 182 14.43 -7.59 -7.16
C VAL A 182 15.93 -7.44 -6.90
N LYS A 183 16.53 -6.32 -7.27
CA LYS A 183 17.94 -6.01 -6.94
C LYS A 183 18.20 -6.01 -5.42
N ALA A 184 17.21 -5.62 -4.64
CA ALA A 184 17.26 -5.64 -3.17
C ALA A 184 16.90 -7.01 -2.56
N GLY A 185 16.75 -8.07 -3.37
CA GLY A 185 16.53 -9.45 -2.91
C GLY A 185 15.08 -9.92 -2.92
N ALA A 186 14.16 -9.18 -3.52
CA ALA A 186 12.82 -9.70 -3.77
C ALA A 186 12.83 -10.83 -4.83
N PRO A 187 11.86 -11.77 -4.78
CA PRO A 187 11.78 -12.83 -5.78
C PRO A 187 11.57 -12.27 -7.20
N GLU A 188 12.29 -12.81 -8.19
CA GLU A 188 12.16 -12.37 -9.59
C GLU A 188 10.74 -12.49 -10.15
N GLU A 189 9.95 -13.42 -9.62
CA GLU A 189 8.57 -13.63 -10.07
C GLU A 189 7.67 -12.41 -9.86
N ILE A 190 8.01 -11.46 -8.98
CA ILE A 190 7.26 -10.20 -8.83
C ILE A 190 7.25 -9.37 -10.11
N LEU A 191 8.19 -9.60 -11.00
CA LEU A 191 8.29 -8.89 -12.29
C LEU A 191 7.22 -9.31 -13.29
N TYR A 192 6.62 -10.50 -13.10
CA TYR A 192 5.66 -11.04 -14.08
C TYR A 192 4.38 -11.63 -13.47
N VAL A 193 4.32 -11.97 -12.20
CA VAL A 193 3.07 -12.44 -11.58
C VAL A 193 2.07 -11.30 -11.50
N SER A 194 0.80 -11.54 -11.85
CA SER A 194 -0.21 -10.48 -11.93
C SER A 194 -0.61 -9.87 -10.61
N LYS A 195 -0.44 -10.59 -9.50
CA LYS A 195 -0.71 -10.13 -8.12
C LYS A 195 0.53 -10.40 -7.24
N PRO A 196 1.65 -9.73 -7.49
CA PRO A 196 2.88 -9.98 -6.77
C PRO A 196 2.79 -9.51 -5.32
N HIS A 197 3.47 -10.25 -4.43
CA HIS A 197 3.63 -9.89 -3.02
C HIS A 197 5.00 -10.33 -2.51
N ILE A 198 5.45 -9.75 -1.42
CA ILE A 198 6.78 -10.05 -0.83
C ILE A 198 6.65 -10.69 0.54
N GLY A 199 5.65 -10.30 1.35
CA GLY A 199 5.49 -10.76 2.73
C GLY A 199 6.45 -10.11 3.72
N THR A 200 6.05 -10.04 4.98
CA THR A 200 6.66 -9.19 6.00
C THR A 200 8.16 -9.44 6.22
N PHE A 201 8.62 -10.69 6.34
CA PHE A 201 10.03 -10.95 6.68
C PHE A 201 11.00 -10.63 5.52
N ARG A 202 10.57 -10.87 4.28
CA ARG A 202 11.39 -10.50 3.11
C ARG A 202 11.46 -8.98 2.92
N LEU A 203 10.38 -8.27 3.26
CA LEU A 203 10.37 -6.80 3.24
C LEU A 203 11.43 -6.20 4.14
N VAL A 204 11.67 -6.78 5.33
CA VAL A 204 12.73 -6.32 6.24
C VAL A 204 14.11 -6.38 5.57
N GLN A 205 14.48 -7.52 4.98
CA GLN A 205 15.77 -7.70 4.30
C GLN A 205 15.91 -6.78 3.09
N MET A 206 14.84 -6.65 2.31
CA MET A 206 14.82 -5.80 1.12
C MET A 206 15.02 -4.31 1.48
N VAL A 207 14.36 -3.84 2.53
CA VAL A 207 14.47 -2.45 2.99
C VAL A 207 15.91 -2.15 3.45
N GLU A 208 16.56 -3.08 4.17
CA GLU A 208 17.98 -2.97 4.56
C GLU A 208 18.90 -2.86 3.34
N ALA A 209 18.74 -3.76 2.35
CA ALA A 209 19.56 -3.74 1.13
C ALA A 209 19.36 -2.44 0.31
N MET A 210 18.14 -1.90 0.27
CA MET A 210 17.88 -0.62 -0.38
C MET A 210 18.55 0.54 0.36
N ARG A 211 18.51 0.55 1.71
CA ARG A 211 19.25 1.55 2.51
C ARG A 211 20.73 1.50 2.23
N GLU A 212 21.35 0.31 2.29
CA GLU A 212 22.78 0.12 1.98
C GLU A 212 23.14 0.65 0.58
N THR A 213 22.27 0.43 -0.39
CA THR A 213 22.44 0.96 -1.75
C THR A 213 22.41 2.50 -1.75
N ILE A 214 21.47 3.12 -1.06
CA ILE A 214 21.35 4.58 -0.98
C ILE A 214 22.55 5.20 -0.27
N GLU A 215 22.98 4.60 0.86
CA GLU A 215 24.17 5.03 1.61
C GLU A 215 25.45 4.89 0.77
N GLY A 216 25.59 3.77 0.05
CA GLY A 216 26.70 3.54 -0.88
C GLY A 216 26.77 4.57 -2.03
N LEU A 217 25.66 5.18 -2.38
CA LEU A 217 25.56 6.27 -3.37
C LEU A 217 25.68 7.67 -2.72
N GLY A 218 26.02 7.76 -1.44
CA GLY A 218 26.23 9.01 -0.72
C GLY A 218 24.99 9.60 -0.05
N GLY A 219 23.88 8.87 0.03
CA GLY A 219 22.75 9.24 0.86
C GLY A 219 23.09 9.12 2.34
N GLU A 220 22.40 9.88 3.19
CA GLU A 220 22.62 9.91 4.63
C GLU A 220 21.33 9.65 5.39
N TYR A 221 21.24 8.54 6.11
CA TYR A 221 20.08 8.22 6.95
C TYR A 221 20.28 8.73 8.38
N ARG A 222 19.24 9.36 8.93
CA ARG A 222 19.15 9.78 10.32
C ARG A 222 17.85 9.27 10.92
N PHE A 223 17.95 8.20 11.68
CA PHE A 223 16.84 7.60 12.42
C PHE A 223 16.63 8.24 13.79
N GLY A 224 15.42 8.11 14.36
CA GLY A 224 15.07 8.76 15.61
C GLY A 224 15.00 10.29 15.50
N GLN A 225 14.86 10.82 14.28
CA GLN A 225 14.87 12.26 14.00
C GLN A 225 13.50 12.71 13.47
N ARG A 226 12.59 13.02 14.39
CA ARG A 226 11.29 13.57 14.03
C ARG A 226 11.44 15.02 13.57
N VAL A 227 10.86 15.33 12.42
CA VAL A 227 10.75 16.70 11.93
C VAL A 227 9.56 17.37 12.61
N ASP A 228 9.84 18.39 13.39
CA ASP A 228 8.87 19.16 14.17
C ASP A 228 8.43 20.45 13.48
N GLY A 229 9.18 20.94 12.49
CA GLY A 229 8.82 22.15 11.78
C GLY A 229 9.49 22.31 10.44
N LEU A 230 8.93 23.19 9.63
CA LEU A 230 9.53 23.72 8.41
C LEU A 230 9.97 25.16 8.65
N GLU A 231 11.18 25.48 8.21
CA GLU A 231 11.58 26.87 8.07
C GLU A 231 11.08 27.38 6.72
N ILE A 232 10.22 28.40 6.74
CA ILE A 232 9.62 28.98 5.54
C ILE A 232 9.93 30.48 5.53
N GLU A 233 10.60 30.93 4.49
CA GLU A 233 10.87 32.36 4.25
C GLU A 233 9.56 33.12 4.05
N SER A 234 9.27 34.09 4.90
CA SER A 234 7.97 34.77 4.95
C SER A 234 7.59 35.49 3.64
N GLY A 235 8.54 36.11 2.94
CA GLY A 235 8.26 36.85 1.71
C GLY A 235 8.01 35.94 0.50
N ALA A 236 8.91 34.99 0.25
CA ALA A 236 8.87 34.11 -0.92
C ALA A 236 8.00 32.88 -0.70
N ARG A 237 7.55 32.59 0.52
CA ARG A 237 6.89 31.33 0.89
C ARG A 237 7.68 30.12 0.38
N ARG A 238 9.01 30.12 0.57
CA ARG A 238 9.91 29.04 0.17
C ARG A 238 10.45 28.33 1.40
N VAL A 239 10.53 27.00 1.35
CA VAL A 239 11.21 26.24 2.40
C VAL A 239 12.71 26.56 2.37
N SER A 240 13.33 26.76 3.53
CA SER A 240 14.78 26.97 3.71
C SER A 240 15.41 25.90 4.59
N GLY A 241 14.63 25.03 5.20
CA GLY A 241 15.11 23.94 6.02
C GLY A 241 14.02 23.24 6.82
N VAL A 242 14.45 22.29 7.62
CA VAL A 242 13.61 21.56 8.58
C VAL A 242 14.17 21.74 9.99
N ILE A 243 13.27 21.70 10.98
CA ILE A 243 13.60 21.76 12.41
C ILE A 243 13.28 20.39 13.01
N LEU A 244 14.28 19.75 13.62
CA LEU A 244 14.12 18.47 14.30
C LEU A 244 13.55 18.66 15.71
N HIS A 245 13.04 17.59 16.31
CA HIS A 245 12.55 17.58 17.70
C HIS A 245 13.61 17.96 18.73
N THR A 246 14.88 17.84 18.38
CA THR A 246 16.03 18.27 19.20
C THR A 246 16.27 19.78 19.15
N GLY A 247 15.61 20.51 18.24
CA GLY A 247 15.91 21.90 17.92
C GLY A 247 17.01 22.08 16.86
N GLU A 248 17.65 21.00 16.39
CA GLU A 248 18.61 21.05 15.29
C GLU A 248 17.92 21.52 14.01
N ARG A 249 18.63 22.37 13.25
CA ARG A 249 18.18 22.86 11.94
C ARG A 249 19.03 22.25 10.85
N ILE A 250 18.36 21.75 9.81
CA ILE A 250 19.01 21.23 8.61
C ILE A 250 18.54 22.09 7.45
N ALA A 251 19.44 22.85 6.86
CA ALA A 251 19.14 23.74 5.74
C ALA A 251 18.91 22.94 4.45
N SER A 252 17.84 23.22 3.76
CA SER A 252 17.55 22.77 2.40
C SER A 252 16.37 23.51 1.82
N ARG A 253 16.47 23.84 0.52
CA ARG A 253 15.38 24.44 -0.26
C ARG A 253 14.52 23.42 -0.99
N HIS A 254 14.83 22.11 -0.81
CA HIS A 254 14.14 21.00 -1.47
C HIS A 254 13.83 19.91 -0.44
N VAL A 255 12.57 19.86 0.00
CA VAL A 255 12.12 18.95 1.06
C VAL A 255 10.97 18.11 0.56
N VAL A 256 11.19 16.79 0.48
CA VAL A 256 10.17 15.78 0.19
C VAL A 256 9.48 15.36 1.48
N LEU A 257 8.15 15.51 1.55
CA LEU A 257 7.33 15.08 2.69
C LEU A 257 6.66 13.73 2.38
N ALA A 258 7.31 12.63 2.75
CA ALA A 258 6.83 11.26 2.57
C ALA A 258 6.45 10.60 3.92
N ILE A 259 5.74 11.33 4.78
CA ILE A 259 5.54 11.05 6.22
C ILE A 259 4.50 9.96 6.52
N GLY A 260 3.78 9.44 5.51
CA GLY A 260 2.69 8.49 5.70
C GLY A 260 1.43 9.11 6.33
N HIS A 261 0.32 8.36 6.34
CA HIS A 261 -0.98 8.87 6.79
C HIS A 261 -1.13 8.98 8.32
N SER A 262 -0.19 8.42 9.10
CA SER A 262 -0.31 8.36 10.57
C SER A 262 0.46 9.46 11.31
N ALA A 263 1.24 10.30 10.62
CA ALA A 263 2.00 11.41 11.22
C ALA A 263 1.10 12.63 11.53
N ARG A 264 0.09 12.42 12.37
CA ARG A 264 -0.99 13.39 12.65
C ARG A 264 -0.48 14.66 13.30
N ASP A 265 0.48 14.55 14.20
CA ASP A 265 1.18 15.68 14.82
C ASP A 265 1.92 16.54 13.79
N THR A 266 2.51 15.93 12.79
CA THR A 266 3.17 16.64 11.68
C THR A 266 2.13 17.37 10.81
N PHE A 267 0.98 16.75 10.49
CA PHE A 267 -0.09 17.42 9.75
C PHE A 267 -0.64 18.65 10.51
N GLU A 268 -0.83 18.54 11.82
CA GLU A 268 -1.28 19.66 12.67
C GLU A 268 -0.28 20.83 12.59
N ARG A 269 1.03 20.56 12.67
CA ARG A 269 2.09 21.57 12.56
C ARG A 269 2.18 22.19 11.16
N LEU A 270 2.08 21.39 10.11
CA LEU A 270 2.06 21.86 8.72
C LEU A 270 0.86 22.80 8.48
N HIS A 271 -0.31 22.41 9.00
CA HIS A 271 -1.52 23.23 8.91
C HIS A 271 -1.37 24.55 9.66
N ALA A 272 -0.82 24.53 10.88
CA ALA A 272 -0.52 25.74 11.66
C ALA A 272 0.47 26.67 10.94
N ASN A 273 1.41 26.13 10.16
CA ASN A 273 2.34 26.88 9.31
C ASN A 273 1.72 27.32 7.97
N GLY A 274 0.43 27.10 7.79
CA GLY A 274 -0.33 27.54 6.61
C GLY A 274 0.02 26.78 5.34
N VAL A 275 0.47 25.54 5.42
CA VAL A 275 0.59 24.64 4.26
C VAL A 275 -0.80 24.27 3.78
N ALA A 276 -1.07 24.45 2.49
CA ALA A 276 -2.39 24.17 1.91
C ALA A 276 -2.72 22.69 1.96
N MET A 277 -3.87 22.37 2.54
CA MET A 277 -4.39 21.00 2.60
C MET A 277 -5.91 20.99 2.63
N THR A 278 -6.50 19.88 2.16
CA THR A 278 -7.94 19.67 2.08
C THR A 278 -8.33 18.35 2.73
N ALA A 279 -9.57 18.27 3.23
CA ALA A 279 -10.14 17.01 3.71
C ALA A 279 -10.32 16.03 2.55
N LYS A 280 -10.11 14.74 2.80
CA LYS A 280 -10.17 13.69 1.79
C LYS A 280 -11.00 12.50 2.29
N PRO A 281 -11.85 11.90 1.44
CA PRO A 281 -12.55 10.66 1.78
C PRO A 281 -11.59 9.54 2.19
N PHE A 282 -12.04 8.72 3.12
CA PHE A 282 -11.38 7.48 3.56
C PHE A 282 -12.43 6.43 3.92
N SER A 283 -12.08 5.35 4.60
CA SER A 283 -13.05 4.35 5.04
C SER A 283 -12.76 3.86 6.45
N ILE A 284 -13.82 3.41 7.12
CA ILE A 284 -13.76 2.87 8.48
C ILE A 284 -14.50 1.54 8.53
N GLY A 285 -14.05 0.63 9.38
CA GLY A 285 -14.70 -0.65 9.59
C GLY A 285 -13.95 -1.55 10.57
N VAL A 286 -14.01 -2.84 10.29
CA VAL A 286 -13.43 -3.89 11.13
C VAL A 286 -12.65 -4.89 10.29
N ARG A 287 -11.74 -5.66 10.90
CA ARG A 287 -11.15 -6.85 10.30
C ARG A 287 -12.05 -8.04 10.51
N ILE A 288 -12.28 -8.83 9.44
CA ILE A 288 -12.97 -10.11 9.52
C ILE A 288 -11.99 -11.24 9.26
N GLU A 289 -12.12 -12.34 9.99
CA GLU A 289 -11.31 -13.55 9.84
C GLU A 289 -12.19 -14.76 9.55
N HIS A 290 -11.74 -15.56 8.56
CA HIS A 290 -12.31 -16.85 8.19
C HIS A 290 -11.21 -17.90 8.12
N PRO A 291 -11.51 -19.21 8.27
CA PRO A 291 -10.55 -20.23 7.89
C PRO A 291 -10.11 -20.06 6.44
N GLN A 292 -8.79 -20.03 6.16
CA GLN A 292 -8.28 -19.90 4.79
C GLN A 292 -8.78 -21.03 3.90
N SER A 293 -8.91 -22.23 4.44
CA SER A 293 -9.44 -23.40 3.72
C SER A 293 -10.86 -23.21 3.17
N LEU A 294 -11.72 -22.46 3.88
CA LEU A 294 -13.04 -22.08 3.39
C LEU A 294 -12.92 -21.23 2.12
N ILE A 295 -12.07 -20.22 2.18
CA ILE A 295 -11.87 -19.30 1.06
C ILE A 295 -11.24 -20.02 -0.15
N ASP A 296 -10.24 -20.88 0.08
CA ASP A 296 -9.60 -21.68 -0.96
C ASP A 296 -10.61 -22.60 -1.66
N ALA A 297 -11.45 -23.30 -0.88
CA ALA A 297 -12.46 -24.19 -1.42
C ALA A 297 -13.49 -23.46 -2.28
N GLN A 298 -13.95 -22.29 -1.85
CA GLN A 298 -14.92 -21.50 -2.60
C GLN A 298 -14.34 -20.91 -3.89
N ARG A 299 -13.08 -20.47 -3.84
CA ARG A 299 -12.42 -19.78 -4.96
C ARG A 299 -11.83 -20.74 -5.99
N PHE A 300 -11.27 -21.86 -5.54
CA PHE A 300 -10.49 -22.79 -6.38
C PHE A 300 -11.09 -24.18 -6.50
N GLY A 301 -12.11 -24.50 -5.70
CA GLY A 301 -12.78 -25.81 -5.75
C GLY A 301 -11.79 -26.97 -5.65
N PRO A 302 -11.78 -27.90 -6.61
CA PRO A 302 -10.87 -29.05 -6.60
C PRO A 302 -9.39 -28.69 -6.77
N HIS A 303 -9.06 -27.46 -7.18
CA HIS A 303 -7.71 -26.97 -7.35
C HIS A 303 -7.18 -26.22 -6.12
N ALA A 304 -7.93 -26.21 -5.01
CA ALA A 304 -7.46 -25.64 -3.73
C ALA A 304 -6.14 -26.32 -3.31
N GLY A 305 -5.15 -25.51 -2.91
CA GLY A 305 -3.82 -26.00 -2.56
C GLY A 305 -2.86 -26.22 -3.74
N HIS A 306 -3.27 -25.89 -4.98
CA HIS A 306 -2.37 -25.98 -6.12
C HIS A 306 -1.22 -24.96 -6.01
N PRO A 307 0.07 -25.37 -6.20
CA PRO A 307 1.23 -24.49 -5.95
C PRO A 307 1.23 -23.17 -6.75
N LEU A 308 0.74 -23.17 -8.00
CA LEU A 308 0.68 -21.98 -8.84
C LEU A 308 -0.44 -21.00 -8.44
N LEU A 309 -1.43 -21.44 -7.67
CA LEU A 309 -2.53 -20.61 -7.22
C LEU A 309 -2.25 -19.99 -5.85
N GLY A 310 -1.55 -20.73 -4.97
CA GLY A 310 -1.31 -20.33 -3.59
C GLY A 310 -2.61 -20.20 -2.78
N ALA A 311 -2.59 -19.43 -1.71
CA ALA A 311 -3.77 -19.13 -0.91
C ALA A 311 -4.70 -18.16 -1.65
N ALA A 312 -6.00 -18.45 -1.64
CA ALA A 312 -7.00 -17.67 -2.37
C ALA A 312 -7.24 -16.30 -1.75
N ASP A 313 -7.38 -15.31 -2.61
CA ASP A 313 -7.83 -13.97 -2.28
C ASP A 313 -9.27 -13.73 -2.74
N TYR A 314 -9.89 -12.66 -2.20
CA TYR A 314 -11.19 -12.18 -2.65
C TYR A 314 -11.24 -10.65 -2.68
N ARG A 315 -12.15 -10.14 -3.49
CA ARG A 315 -12.54 -8.73 -3.51
C ARG A 315 -14.06 -8.68 -3.59
N LEU A 316 -14.67 -8.07 -2.58
CA LEU A 316 -16.11 -7.97 -2.44
C LEU A 316 -16.50 -6.49 -2.34
N VAL A 317 -17.64 -6.13 -2.92
CA VAL A 317 -18.23 -4.80 -2.84
C VAL A 317 -19.75 -4.91 -2.77
N HIS A 318 -20.36 -4.10 -1.91
CA HIS A 318 -21.82 -3.97 -1.82
C HIS A 318 -22.20 -2.49 -1.70
N HIS A 319 -23.23 -2.10 -2.40
CA HIS A 319 -23.81 -0.76 -2.28
C HIS A 319 -25.05 -0.85 -1.41
N ALA A 320 -24.92 -0.42 -0.14
CA ALA A 320 -26.00 -0.48 0.83
C ALA A 320 -27.13 0.50 0.49
N ALA A 321 -28.37 0.16 0.89
CA ALA A 321 -29.58 0.94 0.62
C ALA A 321 -29.50 2.39 1.15
N ILE A 322 -28.69 2.63 2.18
CA ILE A 322 -28.41 3.97 2.72
C ILE A 322 -27.45 4.80 1.85
N GLY A 323 -27.06 4.33 0.65
CA GLY A 323 -26.18 5.03 -0.29
C GLY A 323 -24.69 4.91 0.02
N ARG A 324 -24.28 4.00 0.92
CA ARG A 324 -22.86 3.77 1.27
C ARG A 324 -22.31 2.52 0.57
N SER A 325 -21.07 2.62 0.10
CA SER A 325 -20.35 1.45 -0.39
C SER A 325 -19.63 0.76 0.76
N VAL A 326 -19.81 -0.56 0.85
CA VAL A 326 -19.08 -1.46 1.75
C VAL A 326 -18.19 -2.36 0.91
N TYR A 327 -16.93 -2.52 1.27
CA TYR A 327 -16.03 -3.34 0.48
C TYR A 327 -14.94 -4.02 1.31
N SER A 328 -14.41 -5.12 0.76
CA SER A 328 -13.25 -5.78 1.34
C SER A 328 -11.98 -4.98 1.04
N PHE A 329 -11.25 -4.63 2.08
CA PHE A 329 -10.03 -3.84 2.00
C PHE A 329 -8.82 -4.65 2.47
N CYS A 330 -7.70 -4.52 1.75
CA CYS A 330 -6.42 -5.12 2.13
C CYS A 330 -6.55 -6.57 2.63
N MET A 331 -7.23 -7.42 1.84
CA MET A 331 -7.40 -8.85 2.14
C MET A 331 -6.03 -9.52 2.19
N CYS A 332 -5.74 -10.24 3.28
CA CYS A 332 -4.49 -10.92 3.56
C CYS A 332 -4.73 -12.44 3.62
N PRO A 333 -4.46 -13.16 2.51
CA PRO A 333 -4.59 -14.61 2.48
C PRO A 333 -3.61 -15.28 3.44
N GLY A 334 -4.04 -16.36 4.13
CA GLY A 334 -3.18 -17.09 5.06
C GLY A 334 -2.37 -16.15 5.95
N GLY A 335 -3.03 -15.20 6.59
CA GLY A 335 -2.40 -14.11 7.32
C GLY A 335 -2.95 -13.93 8.74
N THR A 336 -2.53 -12.85 9.37
CA THR A 336 -2.91 -12.51 10.75
C THR A 336 -3.42 -11.08 10.83
N VAL A 337 -4.34 -10.83 11.75
CA VAL A 337 -4.71 -9.48 12.18
C VAL A 337 -3.70 -9.01 13.21
N VAL A 338 -3.26 -7.76 13.12
CA VAL A 338 -2.21 -7.18 13.97
C VAL A 338 -2.62 -5.83 14.54
N ALA A 339 -2.07 -5.51 15.72
CA ALA A 339 -2.19 -4.17 16.30
C ALA A 339 -1.31 -3.18 15.50
N ALA A 340 -1.90 -2.07 15.07
CA ALA A 340 -1.25 -1.04 14.27
C ALA A 340 -1.37 0.37 14.87
N ALA A 341 -1.58 0.46 16.18
CA ALA A 341 -1.63 1.71 16.93
C ALA A 341 -0.31 2.48 16.84
N SER A 342 -0.40 3.81 16.87
CA SER A 342 0.75 4.71 16.93
C SER A 342 0.57 5.84 17.95
N GLU A 343 -0.62 5.98 18.52
CA GLU A 343 -0.94 6.96 19.56
C GLU A 343 -1.42 6.23 20.82
N PRO A 344 -0.96 6.61 22.02
CA PRO A 344 -1.38 6.01 23.27
C PRO A 344 -2.91 6.12 23.51
N GLY A 345 -3.51 5.08 24.06
CA GLY A 345 -4.94 5.06 24.36
C GLY A 345 -5.84 4.94 23.11
N ARG A 346 -5.29 4.55 21.98
CA ARG A 346 -6.00 4.36 20.70
C ARG A 346 -5.68 3.00 20.11
N LEU A 347 -6.68 2.33 19.60
CA LEU A 347 -6.54 1.00 19.03
C LEU A 347 -6.84 1.02 17.54
N VAL A 348 -5.94 0.42 16.76
CA VAL A 348 -6.07 0.26 15.30
C VAL A 348 -5.69 -1.16 14.95
N THR A 349 -6.50 -1.80 14.11
CA THR A 349 -6.19 -3.11 13.52
C THR A 349 -5.68 -2.95 12.08
N ASN A 350 -4.85 -3.88 11.67
CA ASN A 350 -4.43 -4.06 10.28
C ASN A 350 -4.22 -5.56 10.00
N GLY A 351 -3.95 -5.94 8.76
CA GLY A 351 -3.62 -7.31 8.39
C GLY A 351 -2.22 -7.43 7.82
N MET A 352 -1.60 -8.58 8.05
CA MET A 352 -0.34 -8.93 7.40
C MET A 352 -0.32 -10.40 7.00
N SER A 353 0.55 -10.76 6.06
CA SER A 353 0.85 -12.14 5.71
C SER A 353 2.36 -12.32 5.53
N GLN A 354 2.81 -13.54 5.77
CA GLN A 354 4.12 -13.98 5.33
C GLN A 354 4.10 -14.27 3.82
N TYR A 355 5.26 -14.42 3.21
CA TYR A 355 5.36 -14.79 1.80
C TYR A 355 4.65 -16.11 1.48
N SER A 356 4.74 -17.10 2.37
CA SER A 356 4.10 -18.41 2.21
C SER A 356 2.57 -18.38 2.29
N ARG A 357 1.98 -17.35 2.94
CA ARG A 357 0.54 -17.21 3.14
C ARG A 357 -0.13 -18.47 3.69
N ASN A 358 0.52 -19.14 4.64
CA ASN A 358 0.11 -20.44 5.18
C ASN A 358 -0.40 -20.38 6.63
N GLU A 359 -0.73 -19.20 7.13
CA GLU A 359 -1.43 -19.07 8.41
C GLU A 359 -2.88 -19.59 8.28
N ARG A 360 -3.46 -19.98 9.42
CA ARG A 360 -4.77 -20.63 9.46
C ARG A 360 -5.91 -19.80 8.87
N ASN A 361 -5.90 -18.49 9.08
CA ASN A 361 -6.99 -17.61 8.69
C ASN A 361 -6.66 -16.76 7.47
N ALA A 362 -7.68 -16.50 6.66
CA ALA A 362 -7.78 -15.37 5.76
C ALA A 362 -8.33 -14.17 6.53
N ASN A 363 -7.84 -12.95 6.31
CA ASN A 363 -8.44 -11.77 6.90
C ASN A 363 -8.56 -10.61 5.91
N ALA A 364 -9.56 -9.76 6.10
CA ALA A 364 -9.75 -8.52 5.34
C ALA A 364 -10.41 -7.44 6.18
N GLY A 365 -10.12 -6.17 5.91
CA GLY A 365 -10.97 -5.09 6.37
C GLY A 365 -12.33 -5.15 5.66
N ILE A 366 -13.42 -5.02 6.40
CA ILE A 366 -14.76 -4.75 5.88
C ILE A 366 -15.06 -3.32 6.25
N VAL A 367 -15.00 -2.44 5.26
CA VAL A 367 -14.97 -1.01 5.50
C VAL A 367 -16.05 -0.27 4.71
N VAL A 368 -16.49 0.84 5.27
CA VAL A 368 -17.53 1.72 4.74
C VAL A 368 -16.91 3.05 4.35
N GLY A 369 -17.27 3.59 3.19
CA GLY A 369 -16.80 4.89 2.73
C GLY A 369 -17.26 6.03 3.64
N ILE A 370 -16.32 6.90 3.98
CA ILE A 370 -16.48 8.12 4.80
C ILE A 370 -16.11 9.31 3.94
N THR A 371 -16.92 10.34 3.98
CA THR A 371 -16.71 11.58 3.22
C THR A 371 -16.55 12.78 4.17
N PRO A 372 -16.00 13.92 3.71
CA PRO A 372 -15.87 15.11 4.54
C PRO A 372 -17.18 15.62 5.16
N GLU A 373 -18.32 15.30 4.60
CA GLU A 373 -19.64 15.62 5.16
C GLU A 373 -19.91 14.87 6.48
N ASP A 374 -19.28 13.73 6.71
CA ASP A 374 -19.40 12.94 7.95
C ASP A 374 -18.56 13.49 9.09
N TYR A 375 -17.58 14.36 8.78
CA TYR A 375 -16.68 15.00 9.76
C TYR A 375 -16.41 16.46 9.40
N PRO A 376 -17.44 17.34 9.44
CA PRO A 376 -17.26 18.75 9.11
C PRO A 376 -16.25 19.42 10.06
N GLY A 377 -15.51 20.43 9.59
CA GLY A 377 -14.58 21.18 10.44
C GLY A 377 -13.19 21.43 9.85
N GLY A 378 -13.03 21.22 8.56
CA GLY A 378 -11.78 21.55 7.85
C GLY A 378 -10.83 20.36 7.64
N PRO A 379 -9.61 20.59 7.15
CA PRO A 379 -8.74 19.52 6.65
C PRO A 379 -8.28 18.52 7.72
N LEU A 380 -8.24 18.92 8.99
CA LEU A 380 -7.81 18.03 10.10
C LEU A 380 -8.97 17.28 10.76
N ALA A 381 -10.22 17.59 10.42
CA ALA A 381 -11.39 17.02 11.09
C ALA A 381 -11.48 15.49 10.92
N GLY A 382 -11.03 14.95 9.77
CA GLY A 382 -10.96 13.51 9.56
C GLY A 382 -10.01 12.79 10.53
N ILE A 383 -8.93 13.44 10.97
CA ILE A 383 -8.02 12.91 12.01
C ILE A 383 -8.77 12.82 13.36
N ALA A 384 -9.53 13.84 13.73
CA ALA A 384 -10.31 13.82 14.95
C ALA A 384 -11.39 12.73 14.93
N PHE A 385 -12.04 12.54 13.77
CA PHE A 385 -12.99 11.45 13.55
C PHE A 385 -12.35 10.06 13.72
N GLN A 386 -11.19 9.82 13.13
CA GLN A 386 -10.47 8.56 13.30
C GLN A 386 -10.08 8.32 14.77
N ARG A 387 -9.52 9.35 15.46
CA ARG A 387 -9.12 9.28 16.86
C ARG A 387 -10.28 8.91 17.78
N HIS A 388 -11.46 9.47 17.54
CA HIS A 388 -12.66 9.17 18.32
C HIS A 388 -12.98 7.66 18.30
N TRP A 389 -13.02 7.04 17.13
CA TRP A 389 -13.36 5.61 17.02
C TRP A 389 -12.21 4.70 17.48
N GLU A 390 -10.96 5.13 17.34
CA GLU A 390 -9.79 4.44 17.87
C GLU A 390 -9.79 4.42 19.41
N GLU A 391 -10.22 5.52 20.06
CA GLU A 391 -10.42 5.61 21.53
C GLU A 391 -11.56 4.70 21.97
N ARG A 392 -12.71 4.75 21.31
CA ARG A 392 -13.86 3.88 21.61
C ARG A 392 -13.48 2.39 21.50
N ALA A 393 -12.70 2.01 20.50
CA ALA A 393 -12.22 0.65 20.35
C ALA A 393 -11.24 0.25 21.47
N PHE A 394 -10.37 1.17 21.89
CA PHE A 394 -9.45 0.94 23.01
C PHE A 394 -10.22 0.70 24.32
N GLU A 395 -11.24 1.51 24.61
CA GLU A 395 -12.11 1.35 25.77
C GLU A 395 -12.88 0.02 25.73
N ALA A 396 -13.49 -0.31 24.58
CA ALA A 396 -14.25 -1.55 24.40
C ALA A 396 -13.37 -2.81 24.49
N GLY A 397 -12.07 -2.70 24.16
CA GLY A 397 -11.06 -3.74 24.37
C GLY A 397 -10.63 -3.91 25.84
N GLY A 398 -11.09 -3.06 26.75
CA GLY A 398 -10.77 -3.11 28.19
C GLY A 398 -9.67 -2.14 28.62
N GLY A 399 -9.39 -1.08 27.86
CA GLY A 399 -8.37 -0.07 28.18
C GLY A 399 -6.92 -0.58 28.06
N THR A 400 -6.75 -1.64 27.28
CA THR A 400 -5.46 -2.22 26.91
C THR A 400 -5.36 -2.28 25.38
N TYR A 401 -4.31 -2.89 24.83
CA TYR A 401 -4.25 -3.12 23.39
C TYR A 401 -4.87 -4.46 22.96
N ALA A 402 -5.61 -5.16 23.84
CA ALA A 402 -6.54 -6.19 23.44
C ALA A 402 -7.67 -5.55 22.62
N ALA A 403 -8.03 -6.14 21.48
CA ALA A 403 -9.01 -5.55 20.58
C ALA A 403 -10.43 -6.04 20.88
N PRO A 404 -11.46 -5.20 20.77
CA PRO A 404 -12.84 -5.67 20.82
C PRO A 404 -13.10 -6.58 19.63
N ALA A 405 -13.75 -7.74 19.89
CA ALA A 405 -14.08 -8.72 18.88
C ALA A 405 -15.50 -9.24 19.03
N GLN A 406 -16.14 -9.54 17.90
CA GLN A 406 -17.51 -10.02 17.85
C GLN A 406 -17.66 -11.09 16.77
N ARG A 407 -18.44 -12.14 17.05
CA ARG A 407 -18.80 -13.12 16.02
C ARG A 407 -19.75 -12.49 15.01
N VAL A 408 -19.62 -12.90 13.75
CA VAL A 408 -20.50 -12.41 12.66
C VAL A 408 -21.97 -12.69 12.98
N GLY A 409 -22.32 -13.89 13.50
CA GLY A 409 -23.69 -14.22 13.88
C GLY A 409 -24.27 -13.26 14.92
N ASP A 410 -23.52 -12.96 15.97
CA ASP A 410 -23.95 -12.02 17.03
C ASP A 410 -24.09 -10.58 16.52
N PHE A 411 -23.17 -10.16 15.64
CA PHE A 411 -23.23 -8.83 15.00
C PHE A 411 -24.48 -8.67 14.12
N LEU A 412 -24.81 -9.70 13.32
CA LEU A 412 -26.01 -9.70 12.47
C LEU A 412 -27.29 -9.67 13.32
N GLU A 413 -27.32 -10.36 14.44
CA GLU A 413 -28.44 -10.36 15.40
C GLU A 413 -28.51 -9.09 16.27
N GLY A 414 -27.50 -8.22 16.22
CA GLY A 414 -27.47 -6.96 16.98
C GLY A 414 -27.25 -7.16 18.48
N ARG A 415 -26.53 -8.18 18.90
CA ARG A 415 -26.20 -8.47 20.30
C ARG A 415 -24.69 -8.61 20.53
N PRO A 416 -24.18 -8.24 21.68
CA PRO A 416 -22.76 -8.40 21.99
C PRO A 416 -22.35 -9.89 21.99
N SER A 417 -21.09 -10.17 21.63
CA SER A 417 -20.51 -11.49 21.88
C SER A 417 -20.03 -11.58 23.33
N THR A 418 -20.31 -12.71 23.96
CA THR A 418 -19.83 -13.05 25.32
C THR A 418 -18.69 -14.08 25.27
N HIS A 419 -18.55 -14.76 24.15
CA HIS A 419 -17.51 -15.76 23.86
C HIS A 419 -17.26 -15.80 22.36
N LEU A 420 -16.17 -16.40 21.97
CA LEU A 420 -15.83 -16.66 20.56
C LEU A 420 -16.11 -18.14 20.23
N GLY A 421 -16.32 -18.42 18.94
CA GLY A 421 -16.62 -19.75 18.43
C GLY A 421 -15.36 -20.53 17.98
N GLU A 422 -15.54 -21.36 16.96
CA GLU A 422 -14.47 -22.22 16.42
C GLU A 422 -13.38 -21.45 15.66
N VAL A 423 -13.71 -20.30 15.07
CA VAL A 423 -12.72 -19.43 14.42
C VAL A 423 -11.93 -18.69 15.49
N VAL A 424 -10.72 -19.14 15.73
CA VAL A 424 -9.84 -18.52 16.72
C VAL A 424 -9.18 -17.30 16.11
N PRO A 425 -9.37 -16.09 16.68
CA PRO A 425 -8.76 -14.86 16.17
C PRO A 425 -7.24 -14.92 16.23
N SER A 426 -6.61 -14.31 15.23
CA SER A 426 -5.15 -14.25 15.12
C SER A 426 -4.56 -12.99 15.79
N TYR A 427 -5.39 -12.00 16.12
CA TYR A 427 -4.95 -10.71 16.65
C TYR A 427 -4.15 -10.85 17.95
N ARG A 428 -3.02 -10.16 18.00
CA ARG A 428 -2.21 -10.04 19.21
C ARG A 428 -2.04 -8.55 19.56
N PRO A 429 -2.19 -8.19 20.81
CA PRO A 429 -2.04 -8.88 22.12
C PRO A 429 -3.18 -9.80 22.56
N GLY A 430 -4.28 -9.88 21.85
CA GLY A 430 -5.46 -10.68 22.18
C GLY A 430 -6.75 -9.90 21.96
N VAL A 431 -7.88 -10.56 22.13
CA VAL A 431 -9.19 -9.96 21.89
C VAL A 431 -10.09 -10.05 23.12
N THR A 432 -11.00 -9.09 23.24
CA THR A 432 -12.07 -9.05 24.25
C THR A 432 -13.40 -9.20 23.52
N PRO A 433 -14.23 -10.23 23.83
CA PRO A 433 -15.57 -10.31 23.30
C PRO A 433 -16.37 -9.05 23.65
N ALA A 434 -17.01 -8.42 22.67
CA ALA A 434 -17.64 -7.11 22.82
C ALA A 434 -18.78 -6.92 21.82
N ASP A 435 -19.37 -5.72 21.84
CA ASP A 435 -20.28 -5.20 20.81
C ASP A 435 -19.54 -4.18 19.95
N LEU A 436 -19.23 -4.52 18.70
CA LEU A 436 -18.53 -3.63 17.76
C LEU A 436 -19.37 -2.43 17.31
N SER A 437 -20.68 -2.44 17.54
CA SER A 437 -21.51 -1.26 17.29
C SER A 437 -21.13 -0.06 18.16
N THR A 438 -20.48 -0.30 19.30
CA THR A 438 -19.96 0.76 20.18
C THR A 438 -18.68 1.43 19.67
N CYS A 439 -18.03 0.84 18.67
CA CYS A 439 -16.74 1.28 18.11
C CYS A 439 -16.83 1.84 16.68
N LEU A 440 -18.03 1.93 16.11
CA LEU A 440 -18.28 2.38 14.75
C LEU A 440 -19.47 3.35 14.71
N PRO A 441 -19.52 4.26 13.72
CA PRO A 441 -20.71 5.06 13.45
C PRO A 441 -21.93 4.17 13.13
N ASP A 442 -23.12 4.55 13.57
CA ASP A 442 -24.36 3.79 13.36
C ASP A 442 -24.63 3.45 11.87
N PHE A 443 -24.36 4.41 10.98
CA PHE A 443 -24.50 4.18 9.55
C PHE A 443 -23.53 3.14 9.01
N ALA A 444 -22.31 3.07 9.56
CA ALA A 444 -21.34 2.05 9.17
C ALA A 444 -21.75 0.66 9.68
N VAL A 445 -22.27 0.57 10.89
CA VAL A 445 -22.85 -0.67 11.45
C VAL A 445 -23.99 -1.16 10.57
N ALA A 446 -24.94 -0.28 10.22
CA ALA A 446 -26.09 -0.62 9.37
C ALA A 446 -25.64 -1.12 7.99
N ALA A 447 -24.69 -0.42 7.35
CA ALA A 447 -24.16 -0.78 6.06
C ALA A 447 -23.44 -2.14 6.08
N ILE A 448 -22.60 -2.42 7.09
CA ILE A 448 -21.89 -3.69 7.22
C ILE A 448 -22.86 -4.84 7.46
N ARG A 449 -23.91 -4.65 8.31
CA ARG A 449 -24.96 -5.66 8.52
C ARG A 449 -25.69 -6.03 7.22
N GLU A 450 -25.95 -5.07 6.36
CA GLU A 450 -26.55 -5.32 5.04
C GLU A 450 -25.56 -6.01 4.08
N ALA A 451 -24.28 -5.64 4.13
CA ALA A 451 -23.27 -6.16 3.22
C ALA A 451 -22.86 -7.61 3.49
N LEU A 452 -22.78 -8.04 4.75
CA LEU A 452 -22.33 -9.39 5.10
C LEU A 452 -23.16 -10.50 4.43
N PRO A 453 -24.50 -10.49 4.46
CA PRO A 453 -25.31 -11.46 3.72
C PRO A 453 -25.20 -11.31 2.19
N ALA A 454 -24.91 -10.09 1.70
CA ALA A 454 -24.65 -9.88 0.27
C ALA A 454 -23.35 -10.54 -0.16
N PHE A 455 -22.30 -10.38 0.63
CA PHE A 455 -21.00 -11.03 0.40
C PHE A 455 -21.08 -12.56 0.48
N ASP A 456 -21.97 -13.11 1.32
CA ASP A 456 -22.21 -14.55 1.39
C ASP A 456 -22.79 -15.12 0.11
N ARG A 457 -23.60 -14.35 -0.62
CA ARG A 457 -24.09 -14.77 -1.96
C ARG A 457 -22.97 -14.84 -3.00
N ASP A 458 -21.99 -13.94 -2.90
CA ASP A 458 -20.86 -13.89 -3.83
C ASP A 458 -19.74 -14.88 -3.45
N LEU A 459 -19.58 -15.13 -2.16
CA LEU A 459 -18.59 -16.05 -1.59
C LEU A 459 -19.26 -16.86 -0.47
N PRO A 460 -19.87 -18.02 -0.78
CA PRO A 460 -20.60 -18.82 0.18
C PRO A 460 -19.79 -19.19 1.43
N GLY A 461 -20.38 -18.97 2.60
CA GLY A 461 -19.73 -19.12 3.91
C GLY A 461 -19.08 -17.83 4.43
N PHE A 462 -19.20 -16.71 3.73
CA PHE A 462 -18.67 -15.43 4.22
C PHE A 462 -19.39 -14.94 5.48
N SER A 463 -20.70 -15.21 5.62
CA SER A 463 -21.49 -14.93 6.82
C SER A 463 -21.43 -16.05 7.85
N LEU A 464 -20.41 -16.91 7.84
CA LEU A 464 -20.22 -17.95 8.88
C LEU A 464 -20.41 -17.33 10.26
N ALA A 465 -21.35 -17.89 11.06
CA ALA A 465 -21.71 -17.30 12.35
C ALA A 465 -20.52 -17.17 13.31
N ASP A 466 -19.58 -18.09 13.23
CA ASP A 466 -18.35 -18.11 14.05
C ASP A 466 -17.18 -17.34 13.44
N ALA A 467 -17.29 -16.78 12.23
CA ALA A 467 -16.30 -15.85 11.72
C ALA A 467 -16.14 -14.68 12.69
N VAL A 468 -14.90 -14.21 12.87
CA VAL A 468 -14.57 -13.21 13.90
C VAL A 468 -14.32 -11.87 13.26
N MET A 469 -15.00 -10.84 13.75
CA MET A 469 -14.71 -9.44 13.44
C MET A 469 -13.94 -8.81 14.59
N THR A 470 -12.89 -8.04 14.26
CA THR A 470 -12.01 -7.38 15.24
C THR A 470 -11.94 -5.89 14.91
N GLY A 471 -12.29 -5.03 15.86
CA GLY A 471 -12.32 -3.57 15.69
C GLY A 471 -11.04 -2.89 16.16
N VAL A 472 -10.69 -1.77 15.61
CA VAL A 472 -11.30 -1.02 14.51
C VAL A 472 -10.26 -0.75 13.41
N GLU A 473 -10.66 -0.79 12.15
CA GLU A 473 -9.83 -0.39 11.01
C GLU A 473 -10.21 1.02 10.57
N THR A 474 -9.39 2.02 10.89
CA THR A 474 -9.66 3.44 10.64
C THR A 474 -8.69 4.07 9.65
N ARG A 475 -7.58 3.40 9.36
CA ARG A 475 -6.46 3.97 8.61
C ARG A 475 -6.30 3.33 7.23
N THR A 476 -7.41 3.26 6.49
CA THR A 476 -7.42 2.74 5.11
C THR A 476 -6.70 3.64 4.13
N SER A 477 -6.73 4.95 4.36
CA SER A 477 -6.00 5.97 3.61
C SER A 477 -5.87 7.26 4.43
N SER A 478 -5.08 8.23 3.92
CA SER A 478 -4.99 9.56 4.54
C SER A 478 -6.35 10.27 4.55
N PRO A 479 -6.78 10.85 5.68
CA PRO A 479 -8.02 11.61 5.77
C PRO A 479 -7.91 13.03 5.18
N LEU A 480 -6.74 13.40 4.69
CA LEU A 480 -6.47 14.71 4.10
C LEU A 480 -5.54 14.58 2.89
N ARG A 481 -5.48 15.65 2.10
CA ARG A 481 -4.52 15.84 1.02
C ARG A 481 -3.72 17.12 1.29
N ILE A 482 -2.40 17.05 1.13
CA ILE A 482 -1.55 18.24 1.05
C ILE A 482 -1.50 18.66 -0.42
N GLU A 483 -2.01 19.84 -0.74
CA GLU A 483 -2.17 20.27 -2.12
C GLU A 483 -0.82 20.51 -2.81
N ARG A 484 -0.65 19.92 -4.00
CA ARG A 484 0.55 20.10 -4.84
C ARG A 484 0.18 20.33 -6.30
N GLY A 485 1.03 21.06 -7.02
CA GLY A 485 0.93 21.30 -8.45
C GLY A 485 1.40 20.12 -9.30
N GLU A 486 1.38 20.29 -10.61
CA GLU A 486 1.89 19.29 -11.58
C GLU A 486 3.39 19.07 -11.44
N ASP A 487 4.12 20.08 -10.98
CA ASP A 487 5.54 20.04 -10.62
C ASP A 487 5.84 19.32 -9.30
N CYS A 488 4.82 18.72 -8.69
CA CYS A 488 4.86 18.04 -7.40
C CYS A 488 5.19 18.96 -6.21
N GLN A 489 5.33 20.27 -6.39
CA GLN A 489 5.52 21.22 -5.29
C GLN A 489 4.18 21.57 -4.64
N SER A 490 4.23 21.90 -3.34
CA SER A 490 3.08 22.47 -2.63
C SER A 490 2.60 23.73 -3.36
N VAL A 491 1.27 23.87 -3.49
CA VAL A 491 0.66 25.01 -4.21
C VAL A 491 0.97 26.37 -3.59
N ASN A 492 1.40 26.38 -2.33
CA ASN A 492 1.64 27.63 -1.59
C ASN A 492 2.97 27.68 -0.80
N VAL A 493 3.83 26.66 -0.94
CA VAL A 493 5.18 26.64 -0.36
C VAL A 493 6.16 26.09 -1.37
N LYS A 494 6.99 26.94 -1.96
CA LYS A 494 8.02 26.55 -2.94
C LYS A 494 9.09 25.67 -2.29
N GLY A 495 9.60 24.67 -3.04
CA GLY A 495 10.61 23.75 -2.55
C GLY A 495 10.10 22.68 -1.58
N LEU A 496 8.80 22.69 -1.24
CA LEU A 496 8.15 21.65 -0.47
C LEU A 496 7.45 20.68 -1.44
N PHE A 497 7.77 19.39 -1.37
CA PHE A 497 7.24 18.32 -2.25
C PHE A 497 6.42 17.30 -1.44
N PRO A 498 5.10 17.53 -1.29
CA PRO A 498 4.23 16.55 -0.64
C PRO A 498 4.15 15.26 -1.45
N ALA A 499 4.37 14.11 -0.81
CA ALA A 499 4.52 12.84 -1.51
C ALA A 499 3.83 11.66 -0.80
N GLY A 500 3.44 10.69 -1.58
CA GLY A 500 2.94 9.40 -1.13
C GLY A 500 1.57 9.43 -0.50
N GLU A 501 1.30 8.41 0.31
CA GLU A 501 -0.01 8.20 0.93
C GLU A 501 -0.36 9.26 1.97
N GLY A 502 0.62 9.74 2.74
CA GLY A 502 0.41 10.79 3.73
C GLY A 502 -0.07 12.09 3.11
N ALA A 503 0.45 12.44 1.94
CA ALA A 503 0.02 13.60 1.18
C ALA A 503 -1.26 13.36 0.36
N GLY A 504 -1.81 12.13 0.34
CA GLY A 504 -3.06 11.78 -0.33
C GLY A 504 -2.92 11.39 -1.80
N TYR A 505 -1.72 11.02 -2.27
CA TYR A 505 -1.44 10.68 -3.68
C TYR A 505 -1.12 9.22 -3.95
N ALA A 506 -1.15 8.36 -2.95
CA ALA A 506 -0.93 6.93 -3.08
C ALA A 506 -1.81 6.16 -2.09
N GLY A 507 -1.95 4.84 -2.28
CA GLY A 507 -2.76 3.98 -1.42
C GLY A 507 -2.19 2.56 -1.31
N GLY A 508 -0.85 2.40 -1.30
CA GLY A 508 -0.19 1.10 -1.16
C GLY A 508 1.27 1.16 -1.58
N ILE A 509 2.02 0.07 -1.38
CA ILE A 509 3.49 0.04 -1.57
C ILE A 509 3.90 0.47 -2.97
N LEU A 510 3.34 -0.16 -4.01
CA LEU A 510 3.74 0.13 -5.39
C LEU A 510 3.34 1.55 -5.82
N SER A 511 2.12 1.99 -5.51
CA SER A 511 1.70 3.36 -5.85
C SER A 511 2.50 4.42 -5.11
N ALA A 512 2.89 4.17 -3.86
CA ALA A 512 3.75 5.05 -3.08
C ALA A 512 5.18 5.09 -3.66
N ALA A 513 5.73 3.95 -4.09
CA ALA A 513 7.02 3.88 -4.78
C ALA A 513 7.01 4.67 -6.10
N VAL A 514 5.96 4.50 -6.92
CA VAL A 514 5.76 5.25 -8.17
C VAL A 514 5.69 6.75 -7.93
N ASP A 515 4.95 7.18 -6.90
CA ASP A 515 4.88 8.60 -6.55
C ASP A 515 6.23 9.12 -6.03
N GLY A 516 6.98 8.31 -5.29
CA GLY A 516 8.34 8.63 -4.84
C GLY A 516 9.30 8.85 -6.02
N ILE A 517 9.25 8.00 -7.05
CA ILE A 517 10.03 8.18 -8.29
C ILE A 517 9.65 9.49 -8.98
N ARG A 518 8.35 9.75 -9.14
CA ARG A 518 7.84 10.99 -9.76
C ARG A 518 8.30 12.25 -9.03
N VAL A 519 8.21 12.22 -7.70
CA VAL A 519 8.63 13.37 -6.87
C VAL A 519 10.15 13.55 -6.92
N ALA A 520 10.93 12.46 -6.94
CA ALA A 520 12.37 12.55 -7.10
C ALA A 520 12.78 13.19 -8.44
N GLU A 521 12.08 12.84 -9.53
CA GLU A 521 12.29 13.52 -10.83
C GLU A 521 12.00 15.03 -10.75
N ALA A 522 10.89 15.39 -10.06
CA ALA A 522 10.52 16.78 -9.87
C ALA A 522 11.58 17.56 -9.06
N VAL A 523 12.10 16.96 -7.98
CA VAL A 523 13.19 17.55 -7.19
C VAL A 523 14.46 17.69 -8.02
N ALA A 524 14.87 16.64 -8.75
CA ALA A 524 16.06 16.67 -9.60
C ALA A 524 16.01 17.76 -10.66
N LEU A 525 14.85 17.93 -11.32
CA LEU A 525 14.62 19.00 -12.29
C LEU A 525 14.63 20.40 -11.61
N ALA A 526 14.01 20.55 -10.45
CA ALA A 526 14.02 21.81 -9.70
C ALA A 526 15.43 22.23 -9.24
N MET A 527 16.30 21.25 -8.94
CA MET A 527 17.68 21.50 -8.51
C MET A 527 18.66 21.77 -9.68
N THR A 528 18.25 21.49 -10.92
CA THR A 528 19.10 21.64 -12.10
C THR A 528 18.55 22.62 -13.13
N ASP A 529 17.45 23.34 -12.82
CA ASP A 529 16.71 24.17 -13.78
C ASP A 529 16.34 23.41 -15.07
N GLY A 530 16.10 22.11 -14.96
CA GLY A 530 16.03 21.13 -16.06
C GLY A 530 14.70 21.05 -16.82
N GLY A 531 13.82 22.04 -16.70
CA GLY A 531 12.56 22.08 -17.46
C GLY A 531 11.36 21.37 -16.77
N PRO A 532 10.24 21.14 -17.48
CA PRO A 532 9.01 20.65 -16.88
C PRO A 532 9.08 19.16 -16.49
N VAL A 533 8.38 18.81 -15.42
CA VAL A 533 8.16 17.43 -14.99
C VAL A 533 7.35 16.67 -16.06
N ARG A 534 7.61 15.39 -16.25
CA ARG A 534 6.82 14.52 -17.12
C ARG A 534 5.35 14.55 -16.72
N SER A 535 4.48 15.06 -17.58
CA SER A 535 3.05 15.12 -17.29
C SER A 535 2.33 13.92 -17.93
N SER A 536 1.50 13.25 -17.16
CA SER A 536 0.70 12.11 -17.64
C SER A 536 -0.62 12.56 -18.31
N GLY A 537 -0.78 13.85 -18.67
CA GLY A 537 -2.02 14.42 -19.19
C GLY A 537 -3.22 14.08 -18.28
N GLN A 538 -3.85 15.10 -17.73
CA GLN A 538 -5.03 15.11 -16.86
C GLN A 538 -5.23 13.87 -15.98
N HIS A 539 -5.02 14.03 -14.69
CA HIS A 539 -5.44 13.07 -13.68
C HIS A 539 -6.97 13.00 -13.65
N GLY A 540 -7.52 12.09 -14.44
CA GLY A 540 -8.84 11.58 -14.12
C GLY A 540 -8.68 10.91 -12.76
N GLU A 541 -9.38 11.41 -11.75
CA GLU A 541 -9.52 10.75 -10.47
C GLU A 541 -10.06 9.34 -10.74
N THR A 542 -9.19 8.33 -10.65
CA THR A 542 -9.68 6.96 -10.53
C THR A 542 -10.10 6.83 -9.08
N PRO A 543 -11.39 6.61 -8.78
CA PRO A 543 -11.80 6.34 -7.41
C PRO A 543 -10.98 5.18 -6.87
N LEU A 544 -10.43 5.33 -5.68
CA LEU A 544 -9.74 4.29 -4.93
C LEU A 544 -10.75 3.26 -4.36
N TYR A 545 -11.67 2.75 -5.19
CA TYR A 545 -12.67 1.77 -4.78
C TYR A 545 -12.55 0.48 -5.57
#